data_2f9618f019c20c647743006a4481af84
#
_entry.id   2f9618f019c20c647743006a4481af84
#
_cell.length_a   1.000
_cell.length_b   1.000
_cell.length_c   1.000
_cell.angle_alpha   90.00
_cell.angle_beta   90.00
_cell.angle_gamma   90.00
#
_symmetry.space_group_name_H-M   'P 1'
#
loop_
_entity.id
_entity.type
_entity.pdbx_description
1 polymer ?
#
loop_
_entity_poly.entity_id
_entity_poly.type
_entity_poly.pdbx_seq_one_letter_code
_entity_poly.pdbx_strand_id
1 'polypeptide(L)'
;SKNISNLSGRIGLKKNLFEKISERSLNSKDASGIKEIANEYHMGVSTIHGAESFYEFLRPAHRAKKAFVCNGSACMCSGTQEPLKKKLKEKLGDDKVGEMFCLGHCYENKAFHYDGENYAGNDIDKIDEIIKGDKIEQEKFFSKSFASTSFLMDDKLSNLDQFKDILSKFINTDKQEIIKSLLDSNLTGRGGAGFPAGMKWDFCGKAKSEKKYVICNADEGDSGAFSDRYLLEDQPLKVLFGMIICGYVIGSDEGVLYIRGEYPKSIEAINGAINSLKEEGLLGENILGTSFSFDLNICIGQGAYICGEETALIASIEGRRAEVDVRPPFPVTEGLYKKPTVVNNVETLAAATGILINGADKFSAIGNKKSAGTKLVCFDSFFNNPGVYEVEMGTPMKKVLNDIG
;
A
#
# COMPACT_ATOMS: atom_id res chain seq x y z
N SER A 1 1.46 -28.31 5.00
CA SER A 1 1.04 -29.18 3.88
C SER A 1 1.43 -28.48 2.59
N LYS A 2 2.05 -29.22 1.71
CA LYS A 2 2.25 -28.80 0.32
C LYS A 2 0.87 -28.35 -0.20
N ASN A 3 0.64 -27.04 -0.35
CA ASN A 3 -0.37 -26.59 -1.28
C ASN A 3 -1.75 -26.22 -0.76
N ILE A 4 -1.83 -25.38 0.24
CA ILE A 4 -3.03 -24.53 0.30
C ILE A 4 -3.04 -23.58 -0.90
N SER A 5 -1.89 -23.06 -1.34
CA SER A 5 -1.78 -22.28 -2.58
C SER A 5 -2.21 -23.03 -3.82
N ASN A 6 -1.84 -24.31 -3.98
CA ASN A 6 -2.29 -25.14 -5.10
C ASN A 6 -3.75 -25.64 -4.93
N LEU A 7 -4.22 -25.82 -3.69
CA LEU A 7 -5.60 -26.18 -3.39
C LEU A 7 -6.55 -24.98 -3.50
N SER A 8 -6.09 -23.78 -3.21
CA SER A 8 -6.85 -22.55 -3.41
C SER A 8 -6.87 -22.08 -4.87
N GLY A 9 -6.23 -22.83 -5.79
CA GLY A 9 -6.21 -22.51 -7.20
C GLY A 9 -5.38 -21.31 -7.59
N ARG A 10 -4.57 -20.78 -6.67
CA ARG A 10 -3.57 -19.78 -7.02
C ARG A 10 -2.32 -20.48 -7.52
N ILE A 11 -2.13 -20.42 -8.81
CA ILE A 11 -0.89 -20.83 -9.47
C ILE A 11 0.16 -19.74 -9.23
N GLY A 12 0.55 -19.55 -7.94
CA GLY A 12 1.49 -18.53 -7.51
C GLY A 12 0.90 -17.10 -7.46
N LEU A 13 1.61 -16.19 -6.81
CA LEU A 13 1.22 -14.79 -6.67
C LEU A 13 1.25 -14.00 -7.99
N LYS A 14 1.82 -14.57 -9.06
CA LYS A 14 1.96 -13.91 -10.38
C LYS A 14 0.66 -13.85 -11.20
N LYS A 15 -0.36 -14.66 -10.87
CA LYS A 15 -1.67 -14.62 -11.52
C LYS A 15 -2.72 -14.11 -10.55
N ASN A 16 -3.17 -12.88 -10.75
CA ASN A 16 -4.20 -12.28 -9.91
C ASN A 16 -5.58 -12.75 -10.37
N LEU A 17 -6.34 -13.41 -9.46
CA LEU A 17 -7.72 -13.83 -9.71
C LEU A 17 -8.62 -12.65 -10.09
N PHE A 18 -8.44 -11.51 -9.41
CA PHE A 18 -9.30 -10.35 -9.61
C PHE A 18 -9.09 -9.66 -10.96
N GLU A 19 -7.86 -9.66 -11.47
CA GLU A 19 -7.57 -9.21 -12.85
C GLU A 19 -8.32 -10.07 -13.86
N LYS A 20 -8.29 -11.40 -13.69
CA LYS A 20 -9.04 -12.33 -14.53
C LYS A 20 -10.56 -12.09 -14.47
N ILE A 21 -11.09 -11.84 -13.29
CA ILE A 21 -12.51 -11.50 -13.13
C ILE A 21 -12.82 -10.16 -13.81
N SER A 22 -11.95 -9.17 -13.67
CA SER A 22 -12.10 -7.86 -14.28
C SER A 22 -12.05 -7.91 -15.81
N GLU A 23 -11.03 -8.55 -16.39
CA GLU A 23 -10.87 -8.72 -17.85
C GLU A 23 -12.08 -9.38 -18.49
N ARG A 24 -12.60 -10.44 -17.85
CA ARG A 24 -13.77 -11.15 -18.36
C ARG A 24 -15.00 -10.27 -18.45
N SER A 25 -15.20 -9.42 -17.48
CA SER A 25 -16.41 -8.62 -17.36
C SER A 25 -16.59 -7.56 -18.41
N LEU A 26 -15.50 -7.13 -19.03
CA LEU A 26 -15.55 -6.23 -20.18
C LEU A 26 -16.00 -6.96 -21.45
N ASN A 27 -15.80 -8.27 -21.54
CA ASN A 27 -15.91 -9.03 -22.76
C ASN A 27 -17.11 -10.01 -22.84
N SER A 28 -17.79 -10.38 -21.73
CA SER A 28 -18.91 -11.31 -21.81
C SER A 28 -19.93 -11.17 -20.69
N LYS A 29 -21.23 -11.27 -21.07
CA LYS A 29 -22.38 -11.38 -20.16
C LYS A 29 -22.66 -12.83 -19.75
N ASP A 30 -21.80 -13.80 -20.09
CA ASP A 30 -22.12 -15.20 -20.02
C ASP A 30 -21.56 -15.88 -18.74
N ALA A 31 -22.41 -16.71 -18.11
CA ALA A 31 -22.07 -17.51 -16.94
C ALA A 31 -21.00 -18.59 -17.18
N SER A 32 -20.71 -18.93 -18.45
CA SER A 32 -19.72 -19.96 -18.81
C SER A 32 -18.30 -19.57 -18.35
N GLY A 33 -17.89 -18.33 -18.55
CA GLY A 33 -16.56 -17.87 -18.19
C GLY A 33 -16.28 -17.84 -16.67
N ILE A 34 -17.29 -17.76 -15.77
CA ILE A 34 -17.08 -17.93 -14.32
C ILE A 34 -16.66 -19.37 -14.01
N LYS A 35 -17.24 -20.35 -14.68
CA LYS A 35 -16.88 -21.77 -14.52
C LYS A 35 -15.45 -22.03 -14.99
N GLU A 36 -15.01 -21.37 -16.06
CA GLU A 36 -13.62 -21.47 -16.57
C GLU A 36 -12.62 -20.91 -15.56
N ILE A 37 -12.87 -19.70 -15.02
CA ILE A 37 -12.04 -19.11 -13.97
C ILE A 37 -12.07 -19.99 -12.71
N ALA A 38 -13.23 -20.50 -12.30
CA ALA A 38 -13.37 -21.37 -11.15
C ALA A 38 -12.53 -22.66 -11.30
N ASN A 39 -12.51 -23.24 -12.50
CA ASN A 39 -11.70 -24.41 -12.81
C ASN A 39 -10.20 -24.07 -12.86
N GLU A 40 -9.81 -22.97 -13.52
CA GLU A 40 -8.40 -22.52 -13.61
C GLU A 40 -7.82 -22.29 -12.20
N TYR A 41 -8.58 -21.66 -11.31
CA TYR A 41 -8.15 -21.33 -9.95
C TYR A 41 -8.52 -22.41 -8.92
N HIS A 42 -9.07 -23.56 -9.34
CA HIS A 42 -9.54 -24.64 -8.46
C HIS A 42 -10.42 -24.15 -7.31
N MET A 43 -11.28 -23.17 -7.58
CA MET A 43 -12.19 -22.53 -6.61
C MET A 43 -13.65 -22.87 -6.94
N GLY A 44 -14.51 -22.81 -5.94
CA GLY A 44 -15.96 -22.93 -6.17
C GLY A 44 -16.51 -21.73 -6.94
N VAL A 45 -17.45 -21.96 -7.84
CA VAL A 45 -18.17 -20.90 -8.56
C VAL A 45 -18.78 -19.88 -7.60
N SER A 46 -19.32 -20.33 -6.46
CA SER A 46 -19.86 -19.47 -5.40
C SER A 46 -18.81 -18.53 -4.80
N THR A 47 -17.55 -18.97 -4.68
CA THR A 47 -16.44 -18.13 -4.19
C THR A 47 -16.13 -17.00 -5.16
N ILE A 48 -16.13 -17.30 -6.48
CA ILE A 48 -15.93 -16.29 -7.52
C ILE A 48 -17.06 -15.26 -7.49
N HIS A 49 -18.32 -15.70 -7.42
CA HIS A 49 -19.46 -14.78 -7.28
C HIS A 49 -19.43 -13.98 -5.97
N GLY A 50 -18.96 -14.60 -4.88
CA GLY A 50 -18.76 -13.93 -3.61
C GLY A 50 -17.75 -12.78 -3.71
N ALA A 51 -16.62 -12.99 -4.42
CA ALA A 51 -15.64 -11.97 -4.70
C ALA A 51 -16.21 -10.88 -5.62
N GLU A 52 -16.83 -11.27 -6.74
CA GLU A 52 -17.42 -10.35 -7.73
C GLU A 52 -18.47 -9.41 -7.12
N SER A 53 -19.29 -9.90 -6.20
CA SER A 53 -20.33 -9.09 -5.53
C SER A 53 -19.81 -8.26 -4.36
N PHE A 54 -18.69 -8.66 -3.76
CA PHE A 54 -18.12 -7.99 -2.59
C PHE A 54 -17.27 -6.80 -2.96
N TYR A 55 -16.26 -7.01 -3.82
CA TYR A 55 -15.31 -5.97 -4.19
C TYR A 55 -15.93 -4.98 -5.15
N GLU A 56 -15.80 -3.70 -4.82
CA GLU A 56 -16.50 -2.62 -5.52
C GLU A 56 -16.14 -2.56 -7.01
N PHE A 57 -14.87 -2.68 -7.36
CA PHE A 57 -14.41 -2.61 -8.74
C PHE A 57 -14.76 -3.87 -9.56
N LEU A 58 -15.07 -4.98 -8.91
CA LEU A 58 -15.50 -6.21 -9.59
C LEU A 58 -16.99 -6.25 -9.87
N ARG A 59 -17.80 -5.37 -9.23
CA ARG A 59 -19.27 -5.35 -9.42
C ARG A 59 -19.64 -5.01 -10.86
N PRO A 60 -20.58 -5.73 -11.47
CA PRO A 60 -21.01 -5.47 -12.84
C PRO A 60 -21.50 -4.02 -13.06
N ALA A 61 -22.13 -3.41 -12.04
CA ALA A 61 -22.59 -2.03 -12.09
C ALA A 61 -21.45 -1.01 -12.20
N HIS A 62 -20.26 -1.30 -11.67
CA HIS A 62 -19.07 -0.45 -11.76
C HIS A 62 -18.38 -0.55 -13.11
N ARG A 63 -18.37 -1.72 -13.69
CA ARG A 63 -17.63 -1.99 -14.94
C ARG A 63 -18.11 -1.21 -16.16
N ALA A 64 -19.37 -0.76 -16.15
CA ALA A 64 -19.94 0.09 -17.20
C ALA A 64 -19.57 1.56 -17.03
N LYS A 65 -19.01 1.95 -15.90
CA LYS A 65 -18.63 3.33 -15.59
C LYS A 65 -17.29 3.69 -16.24
N LYS A 66 -17.14 4.96 -16.62
CA LYS A 66 -15.90 5.52 -17.16
C LYS A 66 -15.25 6.52 -16.20
N ALA A 67 -16.08 7.23 -15.43
CA ALA A 67 -15.61 8.18 -14.44
C ALA A 67 -16.17 7.84 -13.07
N PHE A 68 -15.38 8.10 -12.02
CA PHE A 68 -15.80 7.90 -10.64
C PHE A 68 -15.49 9.16 -9.84
N VAL A 69 -16.51 9.73 -9.20
CA VAL A 69 -16.34 10.87 -8.30
C VAL A 69 -15.94 10.38 -6.92
N CYS A 70 -14.97 11.03 -6.31
CA CYS A 70 -14.54 10.70 -4.96
C CYS A 70 -15.68 10.95 -3.95
N ASN A 71 -16.07 9.92 -3.23
CA ASN A 71 -17.09 10.00 -2.18
C ASN A 71 -16.48 9.91 -0.76
N GLY A 72 -15.23 10.33 -0.60
CA GLY A 72 -14.54 10.43 0.69
C GLY A 72 -15.04 11.61 1.51
N SER A 73 -15.01 11.49 2.85
CA SER A 73 -15.57 12.49 3.78
C SER A 73 -14.97 13.90 3.60
N ALA A 74 -13.67 14.03 3.32
CA ALA A 74 -13.05 15.34 3.06
C ALA A 74 -13.69 16.05 1.87
N CYS A 75 -13.85 15.36 0.73
CA CYS A 75 -14.57 15.89 -0.41
C CYS A 75 -16.05 16.15 -0.12
N MET A 76 -16.72 15.28 0.63
CA MET A 76 -18.13 15.47 1.04
C MET A 76 -18.32 16.75 1.88
N CYS A 77 -17.47 16.95 2.88
CA CYS A 77 -17.51 18.13 3.73
C CYS A 77 -17.25 19.42 2.97
N SER A 78 -16.45 19.38 1.90
CA SER A 78 -16.23 20.54 1.02
C SER A 78 -17.42 20.84 0.06
N GLY A 79 -18.40 19.94 -0.01
CA GLY A 79 -19.59 20.11 -0.86
C GLY A 79 -19.30 20.07 -2.36
N THR A 80 -18.18 19.48 -2.78
CA THR A 80 -17.69 19.56 -4.18
C THR A 80 -18.18 18.43 -5.08
N GLN A 81 -18.75 17.34 -4.53
CA GLN A 81 -19.11 16.13 -5.29
C GLN A 81 -20.29 16.32 -6.23
N GLU A 82 -21.40 16.88 -5.76
CA GLU A 82 -22.61 16.96 -6.57
C GLU A 82 -22.42 17.86 -7.81
N PRO A 83 -21.78 19.05 -7.71
CA PRO A 83 -21.46 19.83 -8.89
C PRO A 83 -20.52 19.10 -9.87
N LEU A 84 -19.49 18.40 -9.36
CA LEU A 84 -18.56 17.62 -10.18
C LEU A 84 -19.25 16.46 -10.88
N LYS A 85 -20.05 15.70 -10.14
CA LYS A 85 -20.83 14.57 -10.65
C LYS A 85 -21.80 15.01 -11.75
N LYS A 86 -22.48 16.15 -11.55
CA LYS A 86 -23.36 16.75 -12.56
C LYS A 86 -22.58 17.09 -13.83
N LYS A 87 -21.44 17.79 -13.71
CA LYS A 87 -20.58 18.16 -14.85
C LYS A 87 -20.11 16.93 -15.64
N LEU A 88 -19.66 15.87 -14.94
CA LEU A 88 -19.22 14.62 -15.58
C LEU A 88 -20.38 13.88 -16.27
N LYS A 89 -21.57 13.85 -15.66
CA LYS A 89 -22.77 13.23 -16.26
C LYS A 89 -23.24 13.95 -17.52
N GLU A 90 -23.18 15.28 -17.53
CA GLU A 90 -23.52 16.10 -18.72
C GLU A 90 -22.57 15.79 -19.89
N LYS A 91 -21.30 15.44 -19.61
CA LYS A 91 -20.28 15.14 -20.64
C LYS A 91 -20.25 13.68 -21.09
N LEU A 92 -20.43 12.74 -20.16
CA LEU A 92 -20.23 11.31 -20.41
C LEU A 92 -21.55 10.52 -20.49
N GLY A 93 -22.63 11.04 -19.93
CA GLY A 93 -23.90 10.35 -19.76
C GLY A 93 -24.08 9.80 -18.32
N ASP A 94 -25.31 9.73 -17.85
CA ASP A 94 -25.66 9.33 -16.48
C ASP A 94 -25.19 7.91 -16.12
N ASP A 95 -25.25 7.00 -17.07
CA ASP A 95 -24.87 5.61 -16.92
C ASP A 95 -23.34 5.40 -16.82
N LYS A 96 -22.52 6.40 -17.19
CA LYS A 96 -21.06 6.33 -17.25
C LYS A 96 -20.35 6.89 -16.01
N VAL A 97 -21.07 7.54 -15.10
CA VAL A 97 -20.49 8.14 -13.91
C VAL A 97 -20.87 7.33 -12.68
N GLY A 98 -19.88 6.97 -11.87
CA GLY A 98 -20.00 6.27 -10.60
C GLY A 98 -19.38 7.05 -9.46
N GLU A 99 -19.24 6.37 -8.33
CA GLU A 99 -18.59 6.88 -7.13
C GLU A 99 -17.51 5.91 -6.69
N MET A 100 -16.44 6.42 -6.10
CA MET A 100 -15.29 5.66 -5.60
C MET A 100 -14.89 6.24 -4.24
N PHE A 101 -14.50 5.39 -3.30
CA PHE A 101 -14.25 5.85 -1.94
C PHE A 101 -12.78 6.13 -1.71
N CYS A 102 -12.51 7.39 -1.44
CA CYS A 102 -11.30 8.12 -1.20
C CYS A 102 -10.16 7.87 -2.22
N LEU A 103 -10.03 8.83 -3.16
CA LEU A 103 -8.96 8.84 -4.16
C LEU A 103 -7.62 9.41 -3.63
N GLY A 104 -7.53 9.73 -2.33
CA GLY A 104 -6.32 10.26 -1.71
C GLY A 104 -5.96 11.71 -2.06
N HIS A 105 -6.89 12.50 -2.66
CA HIS A 105 -6.71 13.91 -3.00
C HIS A 105 -7.41 14.84 -2.00
N CYS A 106 -7.37 14.49 -0.71
CA CYS A 106 -8.04 15.24 0.34
C CYS A 106 -7.48 16.66 0.53
N TYR A 107 -6.24 16.89 0.11
CA TYR A 107 -5.56 18.19 0.20
C TYR A 107 -6.10 19.25 -0.78
N GLU A 108 -6.80 18.87 -1.86
CA GLU A 108 -7.35 19.79 -2.86
C GLU A 108 -8.85 19.57 -3.18
N ASN A 109 -9.43 18.42 -2.79
CA ASN A 109 -10.81 18.04 -3.06
C ASN A 109 -11.18 17.98 -4.57
N LYS A 110 -12.47 17.96 -4.89
CA LYS A 110 -12.99 17.84 -6.26
C LYS A 110 -12.40 16.65 -7.03
N ALA A 111 -12.04 15.58 -6.31
CA ALA A 111 -11.34 14.46 -6.90
C ALA A 111 -12.27 13.55 -7.71
N PHE A 112 -11.79 13.08 -8.85
CA PHE A 112 -12.44 12.06 -9.67
C PHE A 112 -11.41 11.19 -10.36
N HIS A 113 -11.80 9.96 -10.65
CA HIS A 113 -11.03 9.01 -11.44
C HIS A 113 -11.61 8.93 -12.85
N TYR A 114 -10.75 8.94 -13.86
CA TYR A 114 -11.15 8.76 -15.27
C TYR A 114 -10.02 8.11 -16.05
N ASP A 115 -10.36 7.06 -16.80
CA ASP A 115 -9.44 6.33 -17.70
C ASP A 115 -8.10 5.89 -17.05
N GLY A 116 -8.18 5.38 -15.81
CA GLY A 116 -7.00 4.88 -15.07
C GLY A 116 -6.22 5.93 -14.28
N GLU A 117 -6.61 7.21 -14.35
CA GLU A 117 -5.93 8.32 -13.68
C GLU A 117 -6.85 9.07 -12.70
N ASN A 118 -6.26 9.66 -11.66
CA ASN A 118 -6.97 10.51 -10.71
C ASN A 118 -6.71 11.99 -11.04
N TYR A 119 -7.75 12.80 -10.98
CA TYR A 119 -7.73 14.24 -11.17
C TYR A 119 -8.38 14.93 -9.99
N ALA A 120 -7.95 16.15 -9.64
CA ALA A 120 -8.49 16.87 -8.49
C ALA A 120 -8.30 18.40 -8.62
N GLY A 121 -8.84 19.15 -7.67
CA GLY A 121 -8.63 20.58 -7.55
C GLY A 121 -8.99 21.37 -8.82
N ASN A 122 -8.01 22.01 -9.41
CA ASN A 122 -8.15 22.85 -10.62
C ASN A 122 -8.27 22.04 -11.91
N ASP A 123 -7.99 20.73 -11.89
CA ASP A 123 -8.15 19.87 -13.08
C ASP A 123 -9.59 19.79 -13.55
N ILE A 124 -10.56 20.09 -12.67
CA ILE A 124 -11.99 20.13 -13.03
C ILE A 124 -12.29 21.13 -14.14
N ASP A 125 -11.48 22.15 -14.29
CA ASP A 125 -11.65 23.15 -15.36
C ASP A 125 -11.18 22.63 -16.72
N LYS A 126 -10.35 21.58 -16.71
CA LYS A 126 -9.80 20.89 -17.89
C LYS A 126 -10.52 19.59 -18.23
N ILE A 127 -11.72 19.37 -17.70
CA ILE A 127 -12.49 18.11 -17.93
C ILE A 127 -12.63 17.80 -19.43
N ASP A 128 -12.81 18.78 -20.29
CA ASP A 128 -12.96 18.58 -21.74
C ASP A 128 -11.66 18.06 -22.40
N GLU A 129 -10.52 18.52 -21.92
CA GLU A 129 -9.19 18.07 -22.34
C GLU A 129 -8.93 16.64 -21.83
N ILE A 130 -9.23 16.38 -20.56
CA ILE A 130 -9.10 15.06 -19.92
C ILE A 130 -9.95 14.02 -20.68
N ILE A 131 -11.21 14.33 -20.99
CA ILE A 131 -12.09 13.40 -21.71
C ILE A 131 -11.60 13.13 -23.16
N LYS A 132 -10.88 14.08 -23.77
CA LYS A 132 -10.26 13.89 -25.10
C LYS A 132 -8.98 13.04 -25.03
N GLY A 133 -8.44 12.77 -23.86
CA GLY A 133 -7.21 12.01 -23.64
C GLY A 133 -5.94 12.88 -23.65
N ASP A 134 -6.09 14.20 -23.50
CA ASP A 134 -4.94 15.09 -23.36
C ASP A 134 -4.24 14.86 -22.01
N LYS A 135 -2.92 14.81 -22.01
CA LYS A 135 -2.14 14.69 -20.77
C LYS A 135 -2.18 16.01 -20.00
N ILE A 136 -2.66 15.96 -18.78
CA ILE A 136 -2.69 17.09 -17.84
C ILE A 136 -1.55 16.92 -16.84
N GLU A 137 -0.72 17.96 -16.73
CA GLU A 137 0.27 18.05 -15.66
C GLU A 137 -0.46 18.34 -14.35
N GLN A 138 -0.29 17.43 -13.39
CA GLN A 138 -0.93 17.52 -12.09
C GLN A 138 0.05 18.06 -11.07
N GLU A 139 -0.42 18.97 -10.23
CA GLU A 139 0.38 19.50 -9.12
C GLU A 139 0.58 18.40 -8.06
N LYS A 140 1.82 18.33 -7.55
CA LYS A 140 2.12 17.48 -6.38
C LYS A 140 1.67 18.20 -5.12
N PHE A 141 1.18 17.43 -4.14
CA PHE A 141 0.91 17.97 -2.81
C PHE A 141 2.22 18.41 -2.12
N PHE A 142 2.10 19.40 -1.25
CA PHE A 142 3.24 19.90 -0.49
C PHE A 142 3.67 18.88 0.56
N SER A 143 4.98 18.71 0.74
CA SER A 143 5.54 17.84 1.78
C SER A 143 6.74 18.49 2.46
N LYS A 144 6.86 18.34 3.79
CA LYS A 144 7.95 18.92 4.56
C LYS A 144 8.18 18.18 5.88
N SER A 145 9.45 18.02 6.27
CA SER A 145 9.80 17.55 7.62
C SER A 145 9.98 18.71 8.58
N PHE A 146 9.37 18.61 9.76
CA PHE A 146 9.57 19.48 10.93
C PHE A 146 10.32 18.77 12.05
N ALA A 147 10.80 17.55 11.80
CA ALA A 147 11.59 16.79 12.74
C ALA A 147 13.04 17.29 12.79
N SER A 148 13.67 17.23 13.96
CA SER A 148 15.10 17.53 14.14
C SER A 148 15.99 16.57 13.34
N THR A 149 15.55 15.34 13.16
CA THR A 149 16.11 14.34 12.26
C THR A 149 14.98 13.70 11.49
N SER A 150 15.01 13.81 10.17
CA SER A 150 14.05 13.15 9.29
C SER A 150 14.41 11.66 9.13
N PHE A 151 13.41 10.79 9.28
CA PHE A 151 13.52 9.35 9.07
C PHE A 151 12.70 8.89 7.86
N LEU A 152 11.70 9.67 7.48
CA LEU A 152 10.73 9.33 6.46
C LEU A 152 10.90 10.15 5.18
N MET A 153 11.37 11.41 5.31
CA MET A 153 11.48 12.37 4.20
C MET A 153 12.93 12.73 3.84
N ASP A 154 13.94 12.04 4.40
CA ASP A 154 15.33 12.27 4.02
C ASP A 154 15.69 11.64 2.66
N ASP A 155 16.69 12.20 1.98
CA ASP A 155 17.14 11.78 0.64
C ASP A 155 18.29 10.75 0.68
N LYS A 156 18.48 10.04 1.80
CA LYS A 156 19.60 9.09 1.97
C LYS A 156 19.43 7.79 1.17
N LEU A 157 18.26 7.57 0.62
CA LEU A 157 17.92 6.42 -0.22
C LEU A 157 17.10 6.88 -1.43
N SER A 158 17.64 7.85 -2.17
CA SER A 158 16.93 8.49 -3.29
C SER A 158 17.31 7.93 -4.67
N ASN A 159 18.37 7.11 -4.75
CA ASN A 159 18.84 6.53 -5.99
C ASN A 159 19.37 5.09 -5.80
N LEU A 160 19.61 4.40 -6.91
CA LEU A 160 20.01 2.99 -6.92
C LEU A 160 21.43 2.76 -6.39
N ASP A 161 22.35 3.69 -6.57
CA ASP A 161 23.71 3.56 -6.05
C ASP A 161 23.71 3.57 -4.52
N GLN A 162 23.02 4.55 -3.91
CA GLN A 162 22.82 4.60 -2.46
C GLN A 162 22.12 3.34 -1.95
N PHE A 163 21.09 2.86 -2.69
CA PHE A 163 20.38 1.64 -2.34
C PHE A 163 21.30 0.44 -2.31
N LYS A 164 22.13 0.27 -3.34
CA LYS A 164 23.11 -0.81 -3.47
C LYS A 164 24.12 -0.80 -2.33
N ASP A 165 24.69 0.37 -2.05
CA ASP A 165 25.71 0.53 -1.00
C ASP A 165 25.15 0.18 0.39
N ILE A 166 23.96 0.70 0.69
CA ILE A 166 23.29 0.45 1.96
C ILE A 166 22.83 -1.00 2.06
N LEU A 167 22.24 -1.55 1.00
CA LEU A 167 21.80 -2.96 0.98
C LEU A 167 22.96 -3.91 1.19
N SER A 168 24.12 -3.69 0.53
CA SER A 168 25.30 -4.53 0.66
C SER A 168 25.80 -4.62 2.10
N LYS A 169 25.67 -3.54 2.86
CA LYS A 169 26.02 -3.52 4.28
C LYS A 169 25.06 -4.40 5.10
N PHE A 170 23.74 -4.26 4.89
CA PHE A 170 22.74 -4.93 5.75
C PHE A 170 22.57 -6.42 5.45
N ILE A 171 22.72 -6.89 4.22
CA ILE A 171 22.66 -8.32 3.91
C ILE A 171 23.91 -9.10 4.39
N ASN A 172 24.97 -8.40 4.84
CA ASN A 172 26.15 -8.96 5.52
C ASN A 172 26.11 -8.74 7.03
N THR A 173 25.08 -8.06 7.56
CA THR A 173 24.91 -7.86 9.01
C THR A 173 24.15 -9.05 9.61
N ASP A 174 24.52 -9.42 10.85
CA ASP A 174 23.77 -10.45 11.57
C ASP A 174 22.30 -10.06 11.75
N LYS A 175 21.41 -10.98 11.46
CA LYS A 175 19.96 -10.77 11.52
C LYS A 175 19.49 -10.32 12.91
N GLN A 176 20.12 -10.82 13.97
CA GLN A 176 19.77 -10.45 15.35
C GLN A 176 20.22 -9.02 15.69
N GLU A 177 21.29 -8.51 15.06
CA GLU A 177 21.69 -7.11 15.22
C GLU A 177 20.67 -6.17 14.59
N ILE A 178 20.10 -6.52 13.42
CA ILE A 178 19.03 -5.77 12.78
C ILE A 178 17.78 -5.76 13.65
N ILE A 179 17.37 -6.94 14.16
CA ILE A 179 16.22 -7.05 15.09
C ILE A 179 16.47 -6.20 16.33
N LYS A 180 17.66 -6.30 16.91
CA LYS A 180 18.05 -5.53 18.11
C LYS A 180 17.96 -4.03 17.85
N SER A 181 18.44 -3.55 16.70
CA SER A 181 18.33 -2.14 16.31
C SER A 181 16.88 -1.68 16.27
N LEU A 182 15.98 -2.49 15.68
CA LEU A 182 14.55 -2.16 15.65
C LEU A 182 13.89 -2.20 17.05
N LEU A 183 14.30 -3.10 17.92
CA LEU A 183 13.82 -3.16 19.31
C LEU A 183 14.31 -1.95 20.12
N ASP A 184 15.60 -1.62 20.01
CA ASP A 184 16.22 -0.49 20.72
C ASP A 184 15.64 0.86 20.25
N SER A 185 15.17 0.96 19.00
CA SER A 185 14.48 2.15 18.46
C SER A 185 13.10 2.39 19.07
N ASN A 186 12.49 1.38 19.70
CA ASN A 186 11.08 1.40 20.13
C ASN A 186 10.08 1.71 19.00
N LEU A 187 10.39 1.31 17.75
CA LEU A 187 9.46 1.46 16.64
C LEU A 187 8.21 0.60 16.87
N THR A 188 7.06 1.27 16.93
CA THR A 188 5.74 0.63 16.92
C THR A 188 5.10 0.75 15.56
N GLY A 189 4.22 -0.21 15.20
CA GLY A 189 3.49 -0.20 13.94
C GLY A 189 2.71 1.11 13.73
N ARG A 190 2.81 1.67 12.52
CA ARG A 190 2.18 2.95 12.13
C ARG A 190 0.79 2.79 11.51
N GLY A 191 0.36 1.55 11.27
CA GLY A 191 -0.97 1.23 10.72
C GLY A 191 -2.10 1.13 11.77
N GLY A 192 -1.93 1.67 12.99
CA GLY A 192 -2.98 1.78 14.01
C GLY A 192 -2.81 0.86 15.22
N ALA A 193 -2.46 -0.41 15.07
CA ALA A 193 -2.37 -1.38 16.18
C ALA A 193 -1.20 -1.14 17.15
N GLY A 194 -0.15 -0.43 16.72
CA GLY A 194 0.96 -0.03 17.60
C GLY A 194 1.82 -1.17 18.13
N PHE A 195 1.78 -2.36 17.53
CA PHE A 195 2.61 -3.49 17.95
C PHE A 195 4.08 -3.24 17.61
N PRO A 196 5.06 -3.57 18.50
CA PRO A 196 6.48 -3.34 18.24
C PRO A 196 6.97 -4.08 16.99
N ALA A 197 7.51 -3.33 16.01
CA ALA A 197 7.91 -3.89 14.70
C ALA A 197 9.03 -4.92 14.83
N GLY A 198 10.05 -4.65 15.64
CA GLY A 198 11.15 -5.57 15.90
C GLY A 198 10.70 -6.91 16.50
N MET A 199 9.72 -6.87 17.42
CA MET A 199 9.13 -8.10 17.98
C MET A 199 8.35 -8.90 16.92
N LYS A 200 7.60 -8.22 16.04
CA LYS A 200 6.87 -8.88 14.95
C LYS A 200 7.82 -9.62 14.02
N TRP A 201 8.94 -8.99 13.65
CA TRP A 201 9.95 -9.62 12.79
C TRP A 201 10.64 -10.79 13.50
N ASP A 202 11.01 -10.64 14.77
CA ASP A 202 11.64 -11.70 15.57
C ASP A 202 10.74 -12.94 15.71
N PHE A 203 9.46 -12.76 16.03
CA PHE A 203 8.50 -13.86 16.14
C PHE A 203 8.34 -14.63 14.83
N CYS A 204 8.19 -13.93 13.72
CA CYS A 204 8.10 -14.56 12.41
C CYS A 204 9.41 -15.23 12.01
N GLY A 205 10.56 -14.61 12.31
CA GLY A 205 11.89 -15.17 12.07
C GLY A 205 12.10 -16.52 12.78
N LYS A 206 11.65 -16.62 14.03
CA LYS A 206 11.74 -17.83 14.87
C LYS A 206 10.71 -18.91 14.51
N ALA A 207 9.67 -18.59 13.79
CA ALA A 207 8.65 -19.56 13.39
C ALA A 207 9.27 -20.63 12.46
N LYS A 208 9.05 -21.91 12.77
CA LYS A 208 9.56 -23.04 11.99
C LYS A 208 8.72 -23.24 10.74
N SER A 209 9.21 -22.82 9.59
CA SER A 209 8.57 -23.00 8.29
C SER A 209 9.59 -22.88 7.17
N GLU A 210 9.46 -23.70 6.13
CA GLU A 210 10.29 -23.63 4.93
C GLU A 210 9.94 -22.40 4.05
N LYS A 211 8.72 -21.85 4.19
CA LYS A 211 8.24 -20.67 3.45
C LYS A 211 7.69 -19.65 4.42
N LYS A 212 8.05 -18.40 4.22
CA LYS A 212 7.53 -17.24 4.95
C LYS A 212 7.23 -16.12 3.98
N TYR A 213 6.43 -15.14 4.38
CA TYR A 213 6.05 -14.02 3.54
C TYR A 213 6.23 -12.68 4.25
N VAL A 214 6.56 -11.66 3.43
CA VAL A 214 6.50 -10.25 3.83
C VAL A 214 5.35 -9.60 3.09
N ILE A 215 4.45 -8.93 3.79
CA ILE A 215 3.39 -8.14 3.18
C ILE A 215 3.53 -6.67 3.59
N CYS A 216 3.60 -5.80 2.60
CA CYS A 216 3.39 -4.37 2.78
C CYS A 216 1.90 -4.07 2.62
N ASN A 217 1.27 -3.61 3.69
CA ASN A 217 -0.11 -3.15 3.67
C ASN A 217 -0.14 -1.67 3.24
N ALA A 218 -0.51 -1.45 1.98
CA ALA A 218 -0.70 -0.15 1.36
C ALA A 218 -2.19 0.10 1.00
N ASP A 219 -3.10 -0.46 1.81
CA ASP A 219 -4.53 -0.20 1.72
C ASP A 219 -4.94 0.94 2.67
N GLU A 220 -4.50 2.16 2.33
CA GLU A 220 -4.80 3.39 3.05
C GLU A 220 -6.20 3.90 2.69
N GLY A 221 -7.22 3.30 3.32
CA GLY A 221 -8.63 3.57 3.00
C GLY A 221 -9.25 4.77 3.73
N ASP A 222 -8.61 5.34 4.75
CA ASP A 222 -9.16 6.42 5.57
C ASP A 222 -9.20 7.75 4.81
N SER A 223 -10.37 8.40 4.77
CA SER A 223 -10.48 9.74 4.22
C SER A 223 -9.68 10.75 5.05
N GLY A 224 -8.83 11.54 4.37
CA GLY A 224 -7.91 12.48 5.00
C GLY A 224 -6.50 11.89 5.20
N ALA A 225 -6.32 10.59 5.04
CA ALA A 225 -5.02 9.94 5.06
C ALA A 225 -4.48 9.76 3.62
N PHE A 226 -3.26 10.24 3.38
CA PHE A 226 -2.52 10.06 2.12
C PHE A 226 -0.99 10.06 2.37
N SER A 227 -0.60 9.67 3.57
CA SER A 227 0.81 9.55 3.98
C SER A 227 1.49 8.33 3.36
N ASP A 228 0.78 7.20 3.27
CA ASP A 228 1.30 6.02 2.59
C ASP A 228 1.44 6.29 1.08
N ARG A 229 0.48 7.00 0.48
CA ARG A 229 0.57 7.47 -0.89
C ARG A 229 1.84 8.29 -1.13
N TYR A 230 2.17 9.25 -0.24
CA TYR A 230 3.40 10.01 -0.31
C TYR A 230 4.65 9.10 -0.33
N LEU A 231 4.72 8.14 0.59
CA LEU A 231 5.87 7.23 0.68
C LEU A 231 6.01 6.35 -0.56
N LEU A 232 4.89 5.91 -1.14
CA LEU A 232 4.90 5.08 -2.35
C LEU A 232 5.29 5.85 -3.61
N GLU A 233 4.92 7.14 -3.71
CA GLU A 233 5.17 7.98 -4.88
C GLU A 233 6.53 8.70 -4.82
N ASP A 234 6.92 9.24 -3.65
CA ASP A 234 8.13 10.05 -3.50
C ASP A 234 9.29 9.33 -2.81
N GLN A 235 9.03 8.24 -2.05
CA GLN A 235 10.04 7.47 -1.32
C GLN A 235 9.95 5.94 -1.60
N PRO A 236 9.68 5.49 -2.85
CA PRO A 236 9.42 4.07 -3.14
C PRO A 236 10.60 3.17 -2.73
N LEU A 237 11.84 3.60 -2.97
CA LEU A 237 13.04 2.83 -2.63
C LEU A 237 13.15 2.60 -1.12
N LYS A 238 12.73 3.57 -0.28
CA LYS A 238 12.75 3.43 1.18
C LYS A 238 11.78 2.35 1.68
N VAL A 239 10.59 2.30 1.08
CA VAL A 239 9.58 1.27 1.39
C VAL A 239 10.06 -0.11 0.94
N LEU A 240 10.56 -0.23 -0.29
CA LEU A 240 11.04 -1.49 -0.86
C LEU A 240 12.27 -2.02 -0.10
N PHE A 241 13.18 -1.14 0.32
CA PHE A 241 14.31 -1.50 1.16
C PHE A 241 13.84 -2.15 2.47
N GLY A 242 12.87 -1.54 3.14
CA GLY A 242 12.27 -2.09 4.36
C GLY A 242 11.68 -3.48 4.15
N MET A 243 11.03 -3.73 3.01
CA MET A 243 10.51 -5.06 2.65
C MET A 243 11.63 -6.08 2.43
N ILE A 244 12.69 -5.72 1.69
CA ILE A 244 13.82 -6.59 1.39
C ILE A 244 14.55 -6.97 2.69
N ILE A 245 14.84 -6.01 3.56
CA ILE A 245 15.50 -6.27 4.84
C ILE A 245 14.62 -7.08 5.78
N CYS A 246 13.30 -6.83 5.79
CA CYS A 246 12.37 -7.70 6.53
C CYS A 246 12.46 -9.15 6.02
N GLY A 247 12.45 -9.35 4.69
CA GLY A 247 12.62 -10.66 4.05
C GLY A 247 13.91 -11.33 4.45
N TYR A 248 15.03 -10.60 4.39
CA TYR A 248 16.34 -11.10 4.82
C TYR A 248 16.32 -11.57 6.28
N VAL A 249 15.80 -10.74 7.18
CA VAL A 249 15.78 -11.00 8.63
C VAL A 249 14.95 -12.24 8.97
N ILE A 250 13.73 -12.34 8.44
CA ILE A 250 12.81 -13.44 8.77
C ILE A 250 13.11 -14.72 7.98
N GLY A 251 13.95 -14.65 6.94
CA GLY A 251 14.25 -15.78 6.06
C GLY A 251 13.11 -16.03 5.06
N SER A 252 12.52 -14.98 4.50
CA SER A 252 11.56 -15.03 3.40
C SER A 252 12.26 -14.76 2.08
N ASP A 253 11.81 -15.45 1.04
CA ASP A 253 12.23 -15.25 -0.35
C ASP A 253 11.18 -14.52 -1.19
N GLU A 254 10.05 -14.12 -0.57
CA GLU A 254 8.92 -13.54 -1.29
C GLU A 254 8.16 -12.50 -0.47
N GLY A 255 7.87 -11.37 -1.12
CA GLY A 255 7.06 -10.31 -0.58
C GLY A 255 5.88 -9.94 -1.48
N VAL A 256 4.83 -9.40 -0.86
CA VAL A 256 3.64 -8.86 -1.54
C VAL A 256 3.42 -7.44 -1.09
N LEU A 257 3.37 -6.52 -2.03
CA LEU A 257 2.90 -5.17 -1.79
C LEU A 257 1.43 -5.10 -2.18
N TYR A 258 0.54 -5.06 -1.18
CA TYR A 258 -0.89 -4.92 -1.40
C TYR A 258 -1.24 -3.44 -1.42
N ILE A 259 -1.62 -2.95 -2.59
CA ILE A 259 -1.91 -1.55 -2.84
C ILE A 259 -3.35 -1.38 -3.34
N ARG A 260 -4.03 -0.38 -2.85
CA ARG A 260 -5.39 -0.09 -3.29
C ARG A 260 -5.44 0.39 -4.74
N GLY A 261 -6.46 -0.07 -5.48
CA GLY A 261 -6.64 0.26 -6.90
C GLY A 261 -6.93 1.75 -7.16
N GLU A 262 -7.33 2.51 -6.13
CA GLU A 262 -7.57 3.94 -6.18
C GLU A 262 -6.29 4.80 -6.28
N TYR A 263 -5.10 4.19 -6.21
CA TYR A 263 -3.81 4.88 -6.24
C TYR A 263 -2.98 4.54 -7.50
N PRO A 264 -3.42 4.90 -8.72
CA PRO A 264 -2.75 4.51 -9.96
C PRO A 264 -1.30 5.02 -10.03
N LYS A 265 -1.01 6.25 -9.61
CA LYS A 265 0.35 6.81 -9.60
C LYS A 265 1.29 6.06 -8.65
N SER A 266 0.80 5.67 -7.48
CA SER A 266 1.58 4.87 -6.53
C SER A 266 1.88 3.49 -7.09
N ILE A 267 0.93 2.87 -7.81
CA ILE A 267 1.14 1.59 -8.50
C ILE A 267 2.21 1.74 -9.58
N GLU A 268 2.17 2.80 -10.39
CA GLU A 268 3.17 3.09 -11.42
C GLU A 268 4.56 3.30 -10.81
N ALA A 269 4.67 4.15 -9.78
CA ALA A 269 5.94 4.45 -9.11
C ALA A 269 6.60 3.21 -8.52
N ILE A 270 5.83 2.38 -7.81
CA ILE A 270 6.33 1.14 -7.20
C ILE A 270 6.72 0.10 -8.27
N ASN A 271 5.93 -0.05 -9.34
CA ASN A 271 6.30 -0.93 -10.45
C ASN A 271 7.61 -0.49 -11.10
N GLY A 272 7.78 0.81 -11.35
CA GLY A 272 9.01 1.37 -11.89
C GLY A 272 10.21 1.09 -10.99
N ALA A 273 10.08 1.31 -9.68
CA ALA A 273 11.13 1.03 -8.71
C ALA A 273 11.49 -0.46 -8.62
N ILE A 274 10.49 -1.36 -8.60
CA ILE A 274 10.70 -2.82 -8.59
C ILE A 274 11.46 -3.26 -9.85
N ASN A 275 11.08 -2.76 -11.03
CA ASN A 275 11.74 -3.09 -12.28
C ASN A 275 13.21 -2.62 -12.27
N SER A 276 13.47 -1.39 -11.86
CA SER A 276 14.82 -0.85 -11.74
C SER A 276 15.69 -1.65 -10.76
N LEU A 277 15.14 -2.07 -9.62
CA LEU A 277 15.86 -2.93 -8.67
C LEU A 277 16.16 -4.32 -9.25
N LYS A 278 15.26 -4.89 -10.06
CA LYS A 278 15.49 -6.18 -10.74
C LYS A 278 16.56 -6.07 -11.81
N GLU A 279 16.55 -5.03 -12.62
CA GLU A 279 17.56 -4.76 -13.65
C GLU A 279 18.97 -4.63 -13.07
N GLU A 280 19.10 -4.04 -11.89
CA GLU A 280 20.36 -3.88 -11.17
C GLU A 280 20.77 -5.09 -10.28
N GLY A 281 19.96 -6.18 -10.29
CA GLY A 281 20.22 -7.37 -9.44
C GLY A 281 20.11 -7.11 -7.95
N LEU A 282 19.36 -6.09 -7.55
CA LEU A 282 19.09 -5.71 -6.16
C LEU A 282 17.79 -6.33 -5.64
N LEU A 283 17.05 -7.01 -6.52
CA LEU A 283 15.83 -7.76 -6.23
C LEU A 283 15.79 -9.00 -7.14
N GLY A 284 15.29 -10.13 -6.64
CA GLY A 284 15.22 -11.39 -7.36
C GLY A 284 16.15 -12.46 -6.76
N GLU A 285 16.82 -13.23 -7.63
CA GLU A 285 17.71 -14.32 -7.23
C GLU A 285 19.13 -13.84 -6.91
N ASN A 286 19.76 -14.40 -5.88
CA ASN A 286 21.17 -14.18 -5.52
C ASN A 286 21.55 -12.69 -5.41
N ILE A 287 20.78 -11.91 -4.69
CA ILE A 287 20.95 -10.45 -4.54
C ILE A 287 22.41 -10.13 -4.18
N LEU A 288 23.04 -9.25 -4.95
CA LEU A 288 24.46 -8.85 -4.81
C LEU A 288 25.43 -10.04 -4.78
N GLY A 289 25.10 -11.14 -5.46
CA GLY A 289 25.93 -12.35 -5.50
C GLY A 289 25.94 -13.18 -4.23
N THR A 290 25.06 -12.91 -3.28
CA THR A 290 24.88 -13.68 -2.04
C THR A 290 23.94 -14.88 -2.24
N SER A 291 23.76 -15.71 -1.22
CA SER A 291 22.72 -16.75 -1.21
C SER A 291 21.31 -16.22 -0.91
N PHE A 292 21.15 -14.94 -0.65
CA PHE A 292 19.86 -14.33 -0.38
C PHE A 292 19.13 -14.03 -1.67
N SER A 293 17.91 -14.50 -1.76
CA SER A 293 16.98 -14.22 -2.87
C SER A 293 15.70 -13.67 -2.28
N PHE A 294 15.14 -12.65 -2.90
CA PHE A 294 13.87 -12.07 -2.49
C PHE A 294 13.19 -11.41 -3.70
N ASP A 295 11.97 -11.83 -4.03
CA ASP A 295 11.18 -11.22 -5.11
C ASP A 295 9.94 -10.54 -4.55
N LEU A 296 9.46 -9.52 -5.26
CA LEU A 296 8.29 -8.72 -4.90
C LEU A 296 7.21 -8.82 -5.97
N ASN A 297 5.99 -9.06 -5.51
CA ASN A 297 4.78 -9.03 -6.34
C ASN A 297 3.85 -7.91 -5.84
N ILE A 298 3.20 -7.22 -6.77
CA ILE A 298 2.15 -6.25 -6.45
C ILE A 298 0.81 -6.97 -6.52
N CYS A 299 -0.02 -6.77 -5.51
CA CYS A 299 -1.42 -7.19 -5.49
C CYS A 299 -2.30 -5.94 -5.41
N ILE A 300 -3.08 -5.70 -6.45
CA ILE A 300 -3.96 -4.52 -6.53
C ILE A 300 -5.29 -4.82 -5.85
N GLY A 301 -5.61 -4.04 -4.82
CA GLY A 301 -6.89 -4.07 -4.13
C GLY A 301 -8.05 -3.68 -5.06
N GLN A 302 -9.23 -4.24 -4.81
CA GLN A 302 -10.39 -4.08 -5.69
C GLN A 302 -11.51 -3.25 -5.05
N GLY A 303 -11.15 -2.28 -4.21
CA GLY A 303 -12.11 -1.38 -3.58
C GLY A 303 -12.91 -2.03 -2.44
N ALA A 304 -12.24 -2.31 -1.33
CA ALA A 304 -12.88 -2.75 -0.08
C ALA A 304 -12.06 -2.28 1.12
N TYR A 305 -12.58 -1.30 1.86
CA TYR A 305 -11.94 -0.69 3.04
C TYR A 305 -11.43 -1.72 4.06
N ILE A 306 -12.18 -2.81 4.25
CA ILE A 306 -11.82 -3.86 5.22
C ILE A 306 -10.47 -4.53 4.91
N CYS A 307 -9.96 -4.41 3.66
CA CYS A 307 -8.66 -4.95 3.28
C CYS A 307 -7.49 -4.23 3.98
N GLY A 308 -7.71 -3.09 4.63
CA GLY A 308 -6.73 -2.47 5.54
C GLY A 308 -6.47 -3.29 6.81
N GLU A 309 -7.39 -4.18 7.21
CA GLU A 309 -7.17 -5.13 8.31
C GLU A 309 -6.33 -6.31 7.83
N GLU A 310 -5.30 -6.71 8.62
CA GLU A 310 -4.26 -7.64 8.16
C GLU A 310 -4.77 -9.03 7.76
N THR A 311 -5.81 -9.58 8.39
CA THR A 311 -6.37 -10.90 8.06
C THR A 311 -7.30 -10.84 6.86
N ALA A 312 -8.09 -9.78 6.73
CA ALA A 312 -8.93 -9.51 5.58
C ALA A 312 -8.07 -9.23 4.31
N LEU A 313 -6.95 -8.53 4.47
CA LEU A 313 -5.95 -8.33 3.41
C LEU A 313 -5.38 -9.67 2.93
N ILE A 314 -4.98 -10.56 3.85
CA ILE A 314 -4.51 -11.90 3.52
C ILE A 314 -5.58 -12.69 2.77
N ALA A 315 -6.84 -12.66 3.22
CA ALA A 315 -7.95 -13.30 2.52
C ALA A 315 -8.12 -12.75 1.10
N SER A 316 -7.96 -11.43 0.90
CA SER A 316 -8.00 -10.79 -0.41
C SER A 316 -6.85 -11.24 -1.30
N ILE A 317 -5.61 -11.26 -0.80
CA ILE A 317 -4.47 -11.80 -1.55
C ILE A 317 -4.73 -13.25 -1.95
N GLU A 318 -5.35 -14.05 -1.09
CA GLU A 318 -5.75 -15.43 -1.38
C GLU A 318 -6.94 -15.56 -2.36
N GLY A 319 -7.49 -14.46 -2.88
CA GLY A 319 -8.62 -14.45 -3.82
C GLY A 319 -9.95 -14.81 -3.18
N ARG A 320 -10.05 -14.69 -1.89
CA ARG A 320 -11.27 -14.86 -1.13
C ARG A 320 -11.94 -13.51 -0.89
N ARG A 321 -13.20 -13.53 -0.52
CA ARG A 321 -13.86 -12.37 0.08
C ARG A 321 -13.07 -11.93 1.31
N ALA A 322 -12.80 -10.64 1.42
CA ALA A 322 -12.07 -10.08 2.54
C ALA A 322 -12.92 -10.09 3.80
N GLU A 323 -12.68 -11.07 4.64
CA GLU A 323 -13.33 -11.23 5.94
C GLU A 323 -12.26 -11.32 7.01
N VAL A 324 -12.55 -10.75 8.19
CA VAL A 324 -11.63 -10.75 9.33
C VAL A 324 -11.62 -12.13 9.97
N ASP A 325 -10.44 -12.71 10.11
CA ASP A 325 -10.25 -13.99 10.82
C ASP A 325 -10.04 -13.76 12.32
N VAL A 326 -10.53 -14.71 13.12
CA VAL A 326 -10.35 -14.71 14.59
C VAL A 326 -8.89 -15.00 14.93
N ARG A 327 -8.31 -14.25 15.87
CA ARG A 327 -6.97 -14.44 16.39
C ARG A 327 -7.00 -14.95 17.85
N PRO A 328 -6.13 -15.86 18.32
CA PRO A 328 -5.08 -16.57 17.58
C PRO A 328 -5.62 -17.62 16.59
N PRO A 329 -4.82 -18.08 15.59
CA PRO A 329 -3.42 -17.75 15.35
C PRO A 329 -3.21 -16.35 14.78
N PHE A 330 -2.05 -15.74 15.10
CA PHE A 330 -1.62 -14.47 14.50
C PHE A 330 -0.90 -14.71 13.17
N PRO A 331 -0.91 -13.75 12.21
CA PRO A 331 -0.22 -13.90 10.92
C PRO A 331 1.25 -14.28 11.01
N VAL A 332 1.96 -13.88 12.05
CA VAL A 332 3.36 -14.26 12.28
C VAL A 332 3.57 -15.76 12.48
N THR A 333 2.49 -16.50 12.80
CA THR A 333 2.48 -17.98 12.89
C THR A 333 1.73 -18.61 11.72
N GLU A 334 0.55 -18.13 11.40
CA GLU A 334 -0.31 -18.62 10.32
C GLU A 334 -0.97 -17.44 9.58
N GLY A 335 -0.26 -16.89 8.60
CA GLY A 335 -0.73 -15.83 7.72
C GLY A 335 -1.05 -16.33 6.31
N LEU A 336 -0.45 -15.70 5.30
CA LEU A 336 -0.67 -16.00 3.89
C LEU A 336 -0.40 -17.48 3.60
N TYR A 337 -1.40 -18.14 3.02
CA TYR A 337 -1.40 -19.59 2.74
C TYR A 337 -1.04 -20.46 3.96
N LYS A 338 -1.47 -20.03 5.14
CA LYS A 338 -1.15 -20.68 6.41
C LYS A 338 0.35 -20.78 6.71
N LYS A 339 1.12 -19.81 6.22
CA LYS A 339 2.56 -19.69 6.47
C LYS A 339 2.84 -18.46 7.33
N PRO A 340 3.93 -18.50 8.12
CA PRO A 340 4.33 -17.32 8.90
C PRO A 340 4.50 -16.10 8.00
N THR A 341 3.85 -15.00 8.37
CA THR A 341 3.78 -13.79 7.55
C THR A 341 3.96 -12.55 8.40
N VAL A 342 4.86 -11.66 8.00
CA VAL A 342 4.92 -10.31 8.54
C VAL A 342 4.04 -9.41 7.68
N VAL A 343 3.03 -8.79 8.28
CA VAL A 343 2.24 -7.71 7.66
C VAL A 343 2.64 -6.39 8.33
N ASN A 344 3.20 -5.47 7.57
CA ASN A 344 3.52 -4.12 8.03
C ASN A 344 2.91 -3.06 7.11
N ASN A 345 2.46 -1.96 7.71
CA ASN A 345 2.05 -0.76 6.98
C ASN A 345 3.25 -0.10 6.29
N VAL A 346 3.01 0.68 5.24
CA VAL A 346 4.02 1.39 4.43
C VAL A 346 4.94 2.26 5.30
N GLU A 347 4.37 3.12 6.15
CA GLU A 347 5.15 4.01 7.02
C GLU A 347 6.00 3.23 8.03
N THR A 348 5.54 2.06 8.50
CA THR A 348 6.33 1.20 9.38
C THR A 348 7.59 0.68 8.69
N LEU A 349 7.49 0.23 7.43
CA LEU A 349 8.62 -0.25 6.65
C LEU A 349 9.60 0.88 6.31
N ALA A 350 9.08 2.05 5.90
CA ALA A 350 9.88 3.24 5.66
C ALA A 350 10.61 3.72 6.92
N ALA A 351 9.93 3.71 8.08
CA ALA A 351 10.54 4.06 9.36
C ALA A 351 11.63 3.07 9.77
N ALA A 352 11.41 1.76 9.59
CA ALA A 352 12.44 0.75 9.83
C ALA A 352 13.69 1.02 8.98
N THR A 353 13.52 1.35 7.70
CA THR A 353 14.62 1.77 6.81
C THR A 353 15.33 3.01 7.34
N GLY A 354 14.58 4.05 7.69
CA GLY A 354 15.14 5.28 8.26
C GLY A 354 15.93 5.04 9.56
N ILE A 355 15.47 4.14 10.41
CA ILE A 355 16.17 3.73 11.65
C ILE A 355 17.49 3.01 11.34
N LEU A 356 17.48 2.07 10.42
CA LEU A 356 18.67 1.33 10.04
C LEU A 356 19.74 2.25 9.43
N ILE A 357 19.34 3.27 8.69
CA ILE A 357 20.25 4.23 8.06
C ILE A 357 20.75 5.29 9.05
N ASN A 358 19.87 5.81 9.91
CA ASN A 358 20.17 6.96 10.78
C ASN A 358 20.59 6.59 12.20
N GLY A 359 20.28 5.37 12.65
CA GLY A 359 20.55 4.87 13.99
C GLY A 359 19.33 4.79 14.89
N ALA A 360 19.22 3.71 15.66
CA ALA A 360 18.13 3.44 16.59
C ALA A 360 18.08 4.42 17.76
N ASP A 361 19.25 4.81 18.25
CA ASP A 361 19.44 5.77 19.34
C ASP A 361 18.85 7.15 19.00
N LYS A 362 19.07 7.63 17.78
CA LYS A 362 18.51 8.90 17.32
C LYS A 362 16.99 8.85 17.21
N PHE A 363 16.44 7.72 16.76
CA PHE A 363 15.00 7.55 16.65
C PHE A 363 14.35 7.45 18.04
N SER A 364 14.92 6.65 18.95
CA SER A 364 14.38 6.45 20.30
C SER A 364 14.53 7.68 21.19
N ALA A 365 15.44 8.60 20.86
CA ALA A 365 15.60 9.88 21.57
C ALA A 365 14.46 10.88 21.26
N ILE A 366 13.73 10.70 20.17
CA ILE A 366 12.59 11.52 19.77
C ILE A 366 11.32 10.93 20.39
N GLY A 367 10.44 11.80 20.91
CA GLY A 367 9.17 11.40 21.50
C GLY A 367 9.28 10.89 22.93
N ASN A 368 8.66 9.75 23.21
CA ASN A 368 8.71 9.12 24.53
C ASN A 368 8.79 7.58 24.42
N LYS A 369 9.00 6.89 25.57
CA LYS A 369 9.18 5.42 25.60
C LYS A 369 8.05 4.61 24.97
N LYS A 370 6.82 5.14 24.90
CA LYS A 370 5.66 4.44 24.32
C LYS A 370 5.42 4.82 22.86
N SER A 371 5.97 5.97 22.43
CA SER A 371 5.75 6.53 21.09
C SER A 371 7.01 7.28 20.69
N ALA A 372 7.99 6.51 20.18
CA ALA A 372 9.28 7.04 19.75
C ALA A 372 9.28 7.45 18.27
N GLY A 373 10.21 8.33 17.93
CA GLY A 373 10.54 8.72 16.57
C GLY A 373 9.63 9.76 15.97
N THR A 374 9.48 9.68 14.66
CA THR A 374 8.66 10.59 13.87
C THR A 374 7.42 9.87 13.30
N LYS A 375 6.47 10.67 12.80
CA LYS A 375 5.27 10.21 12.11
C LYS A 375 4.88 11.19 11.03
N LEU A 376 4.32 10.68 9.92
CA LEU A 376 3.67 11.51 8.92
C LEU A 376 2.26 11.92 9.38
N VAL A 377 1.93 13.18 9.14
CA VAL A 377 0.61 13.77 9.40
C VAL A 377 0.12 14.40 8.10
N CYS A 378 -1.14 14.12 7.75
CA CYS A 378 -1.78 14.70 6.59
C CYS A 378 -2.70 15.84 7.00
N PHE A 379 -2.66 16.94 6.26
CA PHE A 379 -3.60 18.04 6.36
C PHE A 379 -4.39 18.14 5.07
N ASP A 380 -5.70 18.10 5.19
CA ASP A 380 -6.62 18.24 4.08
C ASP A 380 -6.82 19.72 3.67
N SER A 381 -7.68 19.95 2.70
CA SER A 381 -7.97 21.28 2.16
C SER A 381 -8.66 22.28 3.11
N PHE A 382 -9.03 21.86 4.30
CA PHE A 382 -9.58 22.76 5.33
C PHE A 382 -8.51 23.46 6.18
N PHE A 383 -7.26 23.02 6.04
CA PHE A 383 -6.12 23.68 6.69
C PHE A 383 -5.51 24.74 5.78
N ASN A 384 -4.76 25.69 6.38
CA ASN A 384 -4.07 26.74 5.61
C ASN A 384 -2.92 26.19 4.78
N ASN A 385 -2.29 25.12 5.26
CA ASN A 385 -1.18 24.44 4.59
C ASN A 385 -1.52 22.97 4.37
N PRO A 386 -2.37 22.63 3.38
CA PRO A 386 -2.67 21.23 3.08
C PRO A 386 -1.43 20.49 2.56
N GLY A 387 -1.24 19.23 2.96
CA GLY A 387 -0.09 18.45 2.55
C GLY A 387 0.30 17.34 3.52
N VAL A 388 1.51 16.79 3.37
CA VAL A 388 2.08 15.75 4.21
C VAL A 388 3.30 16.27 4.97
N TYR A 389 3.31 16.05 6.28
CA TYR A 389 4.34 16.59 7.14
C TYR A 389 4.92 15.52 8.07
N GLU A 390 6.25 15.42 8.14
CA GLU A 390 6.90 14.61 9.15
C GLU A 390 7.05 15.41 10.43
N VAL A 391 6.50 14.89 11.52
CA VAL A 391 6.54 15.52 12.86
C VAL A 391 7.11 14.56 13.90
N GLU A 392 7.72 15.11 14.94
CA GLU A 392 8.20 14.33 16.07
C GLU A 392 7.03 13.84 16.93
N MET A 393 7.07 12.59 17.34
CA MET A 393 6.10 12.05 18.30
C MET A 393 6.20 12.82 19.62
N GLY A 394 5.04 13.10 20.22
CA GLY A 394 4.96 13.93 21.42
C GLY A 394 4.84 15.43 21.16
N THR A 395 4.92 15.89 19.91
CA THR A 395 4.59 17.29 19.57
C THR A 395 3.14 17.58 19.97
N PRO A 396 2.88 18.65 20.77
CA PRO A 396 1.52 18.97 21.18
C PRO A 396 0.60 19.18 19.96
N MET A 397 -0.58 18.58 19.99
CA MET A 397 -1.56 18.67 18.87
C MET A 397 -1.88 20.13 18.51
N LYS A 398 -1.97 21.02 19.51
CA LYS A 398 -2.19 22.44 19.27
C LYS A 398 -1.09 23.06 18.40
N LYS A 399 0.18 22.66 18.61
CA LYS A 399 1.29 23.11 17.79
C LYS A 399 1.20 22.53 16.37
N VAL A 400 0.88 21.25 16.25
CA VAL A 400 0.70 20.59 14.96
C VAL A 400 -0.40 21.28 14.14
N LEU A 401 -1.55 21.57 14.76
CA LEU A 401 -2.68 22.19 14.06
C LEU A 401 -2.49 23.66 13.73
N ASN A 402 -1.86 24.45 14.63
CA ASN A 402 -1.80 25.89 14.48
C ASN A 402 -0.52 26.40 13.80
N ASP A 403 0.60 25.69 13.97
CA ASP A 403 1.90 26.14 13.48
C ASP A 403 2.28 25.45 12.16
N ILE A 404 1.72 24.27 11.88
CA ILE A 404 2.00 23.47 10.68
C ILE A 404 0.80 23.49 9.75
N GLY A 405 -0.39 23.10 10.21
CA GLY A 405 -1.63 23.08 9.44
C GLY A 405 -2.27 24.45 9.33
#